data_299f863958a9ba28950e0055827b010f
#
_entry.id   299f863958a9ba28950e0055827b010f
#
_cell.length_a   1.000
_cell.length_b   1.000
_cell.length_c   1.000
_cell.angle_alpha   90.00
_cell.angle_beta   90.00
_cell.angle_gamma   90.00
#
_symmetry.space_group_name_H-M   'P 1'
#
loop_
_entity.id
_entity.type
_entity.pdbx_description
1 polymer ?
#
loop_
_entity_poly.entity_id
_entity_poly.type
_entity_poly.pdbx_seq_one_letter_code
_entity_poly.pdbx_strand_id
1 'polypeptide(L)'
;MALKGIDVSQWQGNIDWQKVKGAGVQFAMLRAGYGRNNLDTKFHRNAQGAAAAGIPVGLYWFSYALNVEIARKEAQYAVELAKKYKITWPIAYDLEYDTVSYAVKNGVTITKSLATQMAIAFCEEIKRLGYIPMVYTNLDYLNRYFDRSKLPYDLWYAQYASTASVADKEIWQYSSKGSVDRKS
;
A
#
# COMPACT_ATOMS: atom_id res chain seq x y z
N MET A 1 -21.72 -2.31 -6.50
CA MET A 1 -20.97 -3.53 -6.91
C MET A 1 -19.51 -3.32 -6.51
N ALA A 2 -18.86 -4.29 -5.83
CA ALA A 2 -17.45 -4.16 -5.45
C ALA A 2 -16.55 -4.23 -6.70
N LEU A 3 -15.50 -3.42 -6.75
CA LEU A 3 -14.51 -3.45 -7.83
C LEU A 3 -13.47 -4.54 -7.56
N LYS A 4 -13.03 -5.22 -8.62
CA LYS A 4 -11.96 -6.23 -8.55
C LYS A 4 -10.61 -5.55 -8.80
N GLY A 5 -9.69 -5.70 -7.86
CA GLY A 5 -8.33 -5.16 -7.95
C GLY A 5 -7.26 -6.21 -7.71
N ILE A 6 -6.02 -5.81 -7.98
CA ILE A 6 -4.80 -6.54 -7.61
C ILE A 6 -3.82 -5.60 -6.93
N ASP A 7 -2.96 -6.15 -6.09
CA ASP A 7 -1.76 -5.48 -5.61
C ASP A 7 -0.52 -6.22 -6.10
N VAL A 8 0.51 -5.46 -6.48
CA VAL A 8 1.71 -5.99 -7.11
C VAL A 8 2.97 -5.22 -6.73
N SER A 9 4.09 -5.92 -6.80
CA SER A 9 5.44 -5.40 -6.60
C SER A 9 6.41 -6.07 -7.58
N GLN A 10 7.70 -5.88 -7.36
CA GLN A 10 8.74 -6.59 -8.13
C GLN A 10 8.63 -8.12 -8.05
N TRP A 11 8.00 -8.66 -7.00
CA TRP A 11 7.89 -10.10 -6.76
C TRP A 11 6.98 -10.82 -7.74
N GLN A 12 6.07 -10.12 -8.41
CA GLN A 12 5.23 -10.66 -9.48
C GLN A 12 5.94 -10.69 -10.84
N GLY A 13 7.19 -10.20 -10.91
CA GLY A 13 8.00 -10.22 -12.13
C GLY A 13 7.45 -9.32 -13.23
N ASN A 14 7.46 -9.81 -14.46
CA ASN A 14 6.94 -9.09 -15.62
C ASN A 14 5.46 -9.41 -15.83
N ILE A 15 4.62 -8.41 -15.66
CA ILE A 15 3.16 -8.53 -15.77
C ILE A 15 2.73 -8.16 -17.20
N ASP A 16 1.83 -8.96 -17.78
CA ASP A 16 1.08 -8.65 -18.98
C ASP A 16 -0.22 -7.92 -18.58
N TRP A 17 -0.18 -6.60 -18.64
CA TRP A 17 -1.28 -5.75 -18.18
C TRP A 17 -2.53 -5.84 -19.07
N GLN A 18 -2.38 -6.25 -20.35
CA GLN A 18 -3.53 -6.51 -21.22
C GLN A 18 -4.30 -7.76 -20.77
N LYS A 19 -3.59 -8.82 -20.38
CA LYS A 19 -4.21 -10.00 -19.78
C LYS A 19 -4.87 -9.67 -18.44
N VAL A 20 -4.22 -8.85 -17.62
CA VAL A 20 -4.79 -8.37 -16.34
C VAL A 20 -6.12 -7.64 -16.60
N LYS A 21 -6.16 -6.75 -17.56
CA LYS A 21 -7.40 -6.05 -17.98
C LYS A 21 -8.45 -7.03 -18.49
N GLY A 22 -8.06 -7.97 -19.34
CA GLY A 22 -8.93 -9.00 -19.90
C GLY A 22 -9.52 -9.95 -18.83
N ALA A 23 -8.85 -10.13 -17.70
CA ALA A 23 -9.33 -10.89 -16.53
C ALA A 23 -10.32 -10.10 -15.64
N GLY A 24 -10.74 -8.89 -16.09
CA GLY A 24 -11.74 -8.07 -15.40
C GLY A 24 -11.20 -7.28 -14.21
N VAL A 25 -9.88 -7.08 -14.11
CA VAL A 25 -9.28 -6.22 -13.09
C VAL A 25 -9.59 -4.76 -13.41
N GLN A 26 -10.07 -4.03 -12.40
CA GLN A 26 -10.59 -2.67 -12.54
C GLN A 26 -9.70 -1.62 -11.88
N PHE A 27 -8.80 -2.01 -10.96
CA PHE A 27 -7.77 -1.16 -10.36
C PHE A 27 -6.56 -1.97 -9.91
N ALA A 28 -5.43 -1.30 -9.66
CA ALA A 28 -4.24 -1.94 -9.11
C ALA A 28 -3.58 -1.05 -8.05
N MET A 29 -3.04 -1.68 -7.00
CA MET A 29 -2.17 -1.05 -6.02
C MET A 29 -0.72 -1.46 -6.32
N LEU A 30 0.14 -0.49 -6.66
CA LEU A 30 1.52 -0.76 -7.05
C LEU A 30 2.48 -0.39 -5.93
N ARG A 31 3.40 -1.29 -5.57
CA ARG A 31 4.49 -0.89 -4.70
C ARG A 31 5.38 0.12 -5.43
N ALA A 32 5.43 1.35 -4.91
CA ALA A 32 6.30 2.38 -5.46
C ALA A 32 7.75 2.18 -5.01
N GLY A 33 7.92 1.83 -3.74
CA GLY A 33 9.22 1.60 -3.15
C GLY A 33 9.12 1.20 -1.69
N TYR A 34 10.25 1.27 -0.99
CA TYR A 34 10.35 0.88 0.41
C TYR A 34 11.48 1.62 1.14
N GLY A 35 11.29 1.85 2.43
CA GLY A 35 12.29 2.38 3.33
C GLY A 35 12.93 3.68 2.84
N ARG A 36 14.25 3.78 2.94
CA ARG A 36 15.01 4.99 2.61
C ARG A 36 15.17 5.19 1.10
N ASN A 37 14.07 5.53 0.43
CA ASN A 37 14.04 5.84 -1.01
C ASN A 37 14.50 4.70 -1.93
N ASN A 38 14.22 3.45 -1.56
CA ASN A 38 14.48 2.32 -2.43
C ASN A 38 13.32 2.17 -3.42
N LEU A 39 13.60 2.31 -4.69
CA LEU A 39 12.64 2.11 -5.76
C LEU A 39 12.30 0.62 -5.89
N ASP A 40 11.01 0.27 -6.02
CA ASP A 40 10.63 -1.05 -6.50
C ASP A 40 11.07 -1.22 -7.96
N THR A 41 11.84 -2.26 -8.24
CA THR A 41 12.49 -2.43 -9.55
C THR A 41 11.54 -2.62 -10.72
N LYS A 42 10.27 -2.95 -10.45
CA LYS A 42 9.21 -3.09 -11.45
C LYS A 42 8.22 -1.92 -11.46
N PHE A 43 8.38 -0.95 -10.58
CA PHE A 43 7.40 0.14 -10.44
C PHE A 43 7.11 0.86 -11.75
N HIS A 44 8.13 1.36 -12.43
CA HIS A 44 7.94 2.10 -13.68
C HIS A 44 7.28 1.26 -14.77
N ARG A 45 7.71 0.01 -14.92
CA ARG A 45 7.11 -0.94 -15.87
C ARG A 45 5.63 -1.20 -15.53
N ASN A 46 5.32 -1.40 -14.26
CA ASN A 46 3.95 -1.66 -13.81
C ASN A 46 3.06 -0.42 -14.02
N ALA A 47 3.53 0.77 -13.64
CA ALA A 47 2.78 2.01 -13.83
C ALA A 47 2.50 2.30 -15.31
N GLN A 48 3.49 2.13 -16.19
CA GLN A 48 3.32 2.30 -17.63
C GLN A 48 2.37 1.25 -18.22
N GLY A 49 2.54 -0.02 -17.83
CA GLY A 49 1.70 -1.12 -18.31
C GLY A 49 0.24 -0.99 -17.89
N ALA A 50 -0.01 -0.66 -16.63
CA ALA A 50 -1.37 -0.41 -16.13
C ALA A 50 -2.02 0.78 -16.85
N ALA A 51 -1.29 1.88 -17.03
CA ALA A 51 -1.78 3.04 -17.77
C ALA A 51 -2.12 2.71 -19.22
N ALA A 52 -1.26 1.97 -19.94
CA ALA A 52 -1.51 1.53 -21.31
C ALA A 52 -2.71 0.57 -21.43
N ALA A 53 -2.99 -0.21 -20.40
CA ALA A 53 -4.17 -1.08 -20.32
C ALA A 53 -5.43 -0.35 -19.82
N GLY A 54 -5.35 0.94 -19.48
CA GLY A 54 -6.47 1.71 -18.93
C GLY A 54 -6.93 1.22 -17.56
N ILE A 55 -6.00 0.73 -16.73
CA ILE A 55 -6.26 0.32 -15.36
C ILE A 55 -5.84 1.47 -14.43
N PRO A 56 -6.76 2.09 -13.67
CA PRO A 56 -6.42 3.11 -12.69
C PRO A 56 -5.58 2.51 -11.56
N VAL A 57 -4.63 3.31 -11.06
CA VAL A 57 -3.66 2.83 -10.07
C VAL A 57 -3.60 3.70 -8.84
N GLY A 58 -3.42 3.05 -7.69
CA GLY A 58 -2.91 3.60 -6.47
C GLY A 58 -1.52 3.05 -6.16
N LEU A 59 -0.89 3.60 -5.13
CA LEU A 59 0.47 3.21 -4.73
C LEU A 59 0.48 2.71 -3.29
N TYR A 60 1.52 1.97 -2.93
CA TYR A 60 1.88 1.77 -1.53
C TYR A 60 3.39 1.87 -1.34
N TRP A 61 3.77 2.32 -0.15
CA TRP A 61 5.14 2.41 0.30
C TRP A 61 5.36 1.45 1.46
N PHE A 62 6.23 0.46 1.28
CA PHE A 62 6.57 -0.46 2.35
C PHE A 62 7.52 0.24 3.32
N SER A 63 7.04 0.53 4.52
CA SER A 63 7.74 1.37 5.48
C SER A 63 8.84 0.62 6.22
N TYR A 64 9.98 1.26 6.37
CA TYR A 64 11.02 0.94 7.32
C TYR A 64 11.32 2.13 8.24
N ALA A 65 10.31 2.98 8.47
CA ALA A 65 10.45 4.14 9.33
C ALA A 65 10.70 3.74 10.78
N LEU A 66 11.62 4.45 11.43
CA LEU A 66 11.98 4.30 12.84
C LEU A 66 11.40 5.43 13.69
N ASN A 67 10.90 6.47 13.07
CA ASN A 67 10.29 7.63 13.70
C ASN A 67 9.37 8.37 12.71
N VAL A 68 8.67 9.35 13.24
CA VAL A 68 7.69 10.18 12.52
C VAL A 68 8.31 10.93 11.32
N GLU A 69 9.53 11.45 11.48
CA GLU A 69 10.20 12.21 10.42
C GLU A 69 10.56 11.32 9.23
N ILE A 70 11.03 10.09 9.50
CA ILE A 70 11.33 9.12 8.42
C ILE A 70 10.04 8.72 7.71
N ALA A 71 8.93 8.48 8.43
CA ALA A 71 7.64 8.16 7.81
C ALA A 71 7.15 9.29 6.90
N ARG A 72 7.33 10.56 7.30
CA ARG A 72 7.02 11.72 6.45
C ARG A 72 7.89 11.75 5.18
N LYS A 73 9.17 11.44 5.29
CA LYS A 73 10.05 11.35 4.11
C LYS A 73 9.66 10.22 3.17
N GLU A 74 9.24 9.08 3.71
CA GLU A 74 8.73 7.96 2.89
C GLU A 74 7.50 8.40 2.06
N ALA A 75 6.60 9.21 2.63
CA ALA A 75 5.49 9.79 1.87
C ALA A 75 5.97 10.70 0.73
N GLN A 76 6.97 11.53 0.98
CA GLN A 76 7.57 12.39 -0.05
C GLN A 76 8.17 11.56 -1.19
N TYR A 77 8.90 10.48 -0.89
CA TYR A 77 9.44 9.57 -1.91
C TYR A 77 8.34 8.93 -2.75
N ALA A 78 7.25 8.47 -2.12
CA ALA A 78 6.10 7.91 -2.83
C ALA A 78 5.49 8.95 -3.79
N VAL A 79 5.31 10.19 -3.34
CA VAL A 79 4.74 11.28 -4.16
C VAL A 79 5.66 11.70 -5.29
N GLU A 80 6.98 11.73 -5.11
CA GLU A 80 7.92 12.02 -6.21
C GLU A 80 7.81 11.00 -7.35
N LEU A 81 7.50 9.75 -7.04
CA LEU A 81 7.21 8.73 -8.05
C LEU A 81 5.80 8.92 -8.63
N ALA A 82 4.81 9.22 -7.79
CA ALA A 82 3.42 9.44 -8.21
C ALA A 82 3.29 10.57 -9.24
N LYS A 83 4.04 11.66 -9.09
CA LYS A 83 4.05 12.82 -10.01
C LYS A 83 4.41 12.45 -11.45
N LYS A 84 5.09 11.34 -11.67
CA LYS A 84 5.49 10.88 -13.01
C LYS A 84 4.36 10.17 -13.77
N TYR A 85 3.26 9.89 -13.10
CA TYR A 85 2.14 9.11 -13.62
C TYR A 85 0.80 9.70 -13.20
N LYS A 86 -0.27 9.29 -13.87
CA LYS A 86 -1.65 9.63 -13.46
C LYS A 86 -2.10 8.68 -12.36
N ILE A 87 -1.78 9.02 -11.11
CA ILE A 87 -2.23 8.27 -9.93
C ILE A 87 -3.55 8.85 -9.46
N THR A 88 -4.62 8.06 -9.51
CA THR A 88 -5.99 8.48 -9.19
C THR A 88 -6.58 7.74 -8.00
N TRP A 89 -5.92 6.68 -7.55
CA TRP A 89 -6.26 5.90 -6.37
C TRP A 89 -5.34 6.25 -5.20
N PRO A 90 -5.66 5.82 -3.97
CA PRO A 90 -4.89 6.19 -2.78
C PRO A 90 -3.41 5.81 -2.83
N ILE A 91 -2.62 6.52 -2.00
CA ILE A 91 -1.25 6.16 -1.65
C ILE A 91 -1.26 5.64 -0.21
N ALA A 92 -0.95 4.36 -0.04
CA ALA A 92 -1.07 3.65 1.23
C ALA A 92 0.25 3.60 1.99
N TYR A 93 0.16 3.84 3.31
CA TYR A 93 1.20 3.51 4.28
C TYR A 93 1.14 2.03 4.62
N ASP A 94 2.26 1.32 4.47
CA ASP A 94 2.35 -0.11 4.67
C ASP A 94 3.42 -0.44 5.72
N LEU A 95 2.99 -0.69 6.97
CA LEU A 95 3.82 -1.11 8.09
C LEU A 95 3.51 -2.58 8.41
N GLU A 96 4.53 -3.43 8.33
CA GLU A 96 4.38 -4.86 8.53
C GLU A 96 5.38 -5.42 9.56
N TYR A 97 5.37 -6.74 9.78
CA TYR A 97 6.27 -7.42 10.72
C TYR A 97 7.75 -7.18 10.39
N ASP A 98 8.10 -7.07 9.12
CA ASP A 98 9.47 -6.76 8.71
C ASP A 98 9.89 -5.36 9.14
N THR A 99 8.97 -4.38 9.12
CA THR A 99 9.20 -3.05 9.68
C THR A 99 9.53 -3.13 11.18
N VAL A 100 8.74 -3.91 11.92
CA VAL A 100 8.94 -4.09 13.37
C VAL A 100 10.29 -4.80 13.65
N SER A 101 10.57 -5.86 12.90
CA SER A 101 11.83 -6.60 13.02
C SER A 101 13.05 -5.73 12.70
N TYR A 102 12.95 -4.91 11.67
CA TYR A 102 13.99 -3.94 11.31
C TYR A 102 14.19 -2.90 12.42
N ALA A 103 13.11 -2.38 12.98
CA ALA A 103 13.19 -1.40 14.07
C ALA A 103 13.89 -1.97 15.30
N VAL A 104 13.55 -3.19 15.71
CA VAL A 104 14.22 -3.88 16.82
C VAL A 104 15.72 -4.04 16.59
N LYS A 105 16.12 -4.43 15.37
CA LYS A 105 17.55 -4.53 14.99
C LYS A 105 18.27 -3.17 15.03
N ASN A 106 17.56 -2.08 14.95
CA ASN A 106 18.08 -0.71 15.03
C ASN A 106 17.83 -0.06 16.41
N GLY A 107 17.50 -0.85 17.43
CA GLY A 107 17.33 -0.37 18.81
C GLY A 107 16.03 0.41 19.05
N VAL A 108 15.03 0.29 18.15
CA VAL A 108 13.75 0.98 18.26
C VAL A 108 12.62 -0.01 18.51
N THR A 109 11.81 0.25 19.52
CA THR A 109 10.58 -0.51 19.78
C THR A 109 9.40 0.21 19.13
N ILE A 110 8.75 -0.43 18.17
CA ILE A 110 7.52 0.09 17.55
C ILE A 110 6.35 -0.14 18.52
N THR A 111 6.05 0.87 19.32
CA THR A 111 4.87 0.88 20.18
C THR A 111 3.62 1.24 19.38
N LYS A 112 2.44 0.95 19.91
CA LYS A 112 1.15 1.35 19.31
C LYS A 112 1.08 2.87 19.08
N SER A 113 1.57 3.66 20.05
CA SER A 113 1.64 5.12 19.88
C SER A 113 2.56 5.54 18.75
N LEU A 114 3.77 4.98 18.67
CA LEU A 114 4.74 5.32 17.61
C LEU A 114 4.24 4.92 16.23
N ALA A 115 3.73 3.69 16.06
CA ALA A 115 3.19 3.23 14.80
C ALA A 115 2.02 4.11 14.31
N THR A 116 1.11 4.46 15.23
CA THR A 116 -0.01 5.36 14.92
C THR A 116 0.47 6.75 14.50
N GLN A 117 1.45 7.34 15.21
CA GLN A 117 2.02 8.64 14.86
C GLN A 117 2.75 8.62 13.51
N MET A 118 3.48 7.55 13.18
CA MET A 118 4.13 7.38 11.90
C MET A 118 3.11 7.27 10.75
N ALA A 119 2.04 6.50 10.94
CA ALA A 119 0.96 6.41 9.95
C ALA A 119 0.28 7.77 9.72
N ILE A 120 -0.01 8.51 10.79
CA ILE A 120 -0.56 9.89 10.69
C ILE A 120 0.39 10.79 9.92
N ALA A 121 1.69 10.78 10.24
CA ALA A 121 2.67 11.64 9.58
C ALA A 121 2.80 11.35 8.09
N PHE A 122 2.79 10.07 7.71
CA PHE A 122 2.76 9.66 6.30
C PHE A 122 1.48 10.16 5.61
N CYS A 123 0.32 9.86 6.18
CA CYS A 123 -0.97 10.19 5.59
C CYS A 123 -1.21 11.70 5.45
N GLU A 124 -0.86 12.48 6.48
CA GLU A 124 -0.97 13.95 6.41
C GLU A 124 -0.04 14.54 5.34
N GLU A 125 1.15 13.98 5.17
CA GLU A 125 2.06 14.43 4.12
C GLU A 125 1.53 14.07 2.72
N ILE A 126 0.97 12.85 2.52
CA ILE A 126 0.29 12.47 1.28
C ILE A 126 -0.84 13.45 0.96
N LYS A 127 -1.68 13.76 1.95
CA LYS A 127 -2.80 14.71 1.82
C LYS A 127 -2.33 16.12 1.50
N ARG A 128 -1.29 16.60 2.21
CA ARG A 128 -0.67 17.93 1.97
C ARG A 128 -0.15 18.06 0.53
N LEU A 129 0.34 16.97 -0.04
CA LEU A 129 0.88 16.92 -1.39
C LEU A 129 -0.19 16.65 -2.48
N GLY A 130 -1.48 16.63 -2.09
CA GLY A 130 -2.61 16.59 -3.02
C GLY A 130 -3.07 15.18 -3.43
N TYR A 131 -2.68 14.14 -2.69
CA TYR A 131 -3.10 12.75 -2.93
C TYR A 131 -4.01 12.23 -1.82
N ILE A 132 -4.68 11.12 -2.08
CA ILE A 132 -5.58 10.45 -1.13
C ILE A 132 -4.74 9.51 -0.26
N PRO A 133 -4.68 9.71 1.06
CA PRO A 133 -3.97 8.80 1.96
C PRO A 133 -4.80 7.56 2.27
N MET A 134 -4.12 6.44 2.57
CA MET A 134 -4.72 5.18 3.03
C MET A 134 -3.75 4.47 3.97
N VAL A 135 -4.24 3.58 4.81
CA VAL A 135 -3.42 2.74 5.68
C VAL A 135 -3.69 1.26 5.37
N TYR A 136 -2.63 0.53 4.97
CA TYR A 136 -2.68 -0.92 4.89
C TYR A 136 -2.59 -1.53 6.28
N THR A 137 -3.43 -2.50 6.59
CA THR A 137 -3.50 -3.13 7.90
C THR A 137 -4.18 -4.50 7.85
N ASN A 138 -4.07 -5.23 8.94
CA ASN A 138 -4.84 -6.44 9.24
C ASN A 138 -5.35 -6.39 10.68
N LEU A 139 -6.07 -7.42 11.13
CA LEU A 139 -6.64 -7.45 12.48
C LEU A 139 -5.58 -7.40 13.57
N ASP A 140 -4.45 -8.10 13.39
CA ASP A 140 -3.35 -8.10 14.36
C ASP A 140 -2.72 -6.71 14.48
N TYR A 141 -2.48 -6.02 13.36
CA TYR A 141 -1.93 -4.66 13.38
C TYR A 141 -2.89 -3.64 14.00
N LEU A 142 -4.19 -3.73 13.74
CA LEU A 142 -5.19 -2.90 14.39
C LEU A 142 -5.22 -3.11 15.92
N ASN A 143 -5.00 -4.33 16.36
CA ASN A 143 -4.97 -4.63 17.79
C ASN A 143 -3.65 -4.19 18.46
N ARG A 144 -2.51 -4.41 17.80
CA ARG A 144 -1.16 -4.26 18.41
C ARG A 144 -0.49 -2.94 18.09
N TYR A 145 -0.64 -2.43 16.86
CA TYR A 145 0.18 -1.33 16.35
C TYR A 145 -0.61 -0.09 15.99
N PHE A 146 -1.89 -0.17 15.67
CA PHE A 146 -2.65 1.01 15.30
C PHE A 146 -3.78 1.33 16.28
N ASP A 147 -3.84 2.57 16.71
CA ASP A 147 -4.99 3.11 17.43
C ASP A 147 -5.99 3.65 16.39
N ARG A 148 -7.00 2.82 16.04
CA ARG A 148 -7.98 3.18 15.01
C ARG A 148 -8.72 4.46 15.32
N SER A 149 -8.95 4.77 16.59
CA SER A 149 -9.65 6.00 16.99
C SER A 149 -8.89 7.28 16.62
N LYS A 150 -7.59 7.17 16.35
CA LYS A 150 -6.70 8.27 15.96
C LYS A 150 -6.31 8.27 14.50
N LEU A 151 -6.78 7.29 13.72
CA LEU A 151 -6.48 7.15 12.29
C LEU A 151 -7.74 7.41 11.45
N PRO A 152 -8.07 8.67 11.12
CA PRO A 152 -9.27 9.01 10.35
C PRO A 152 -9.05 8.81 8.83
N TYR A 153 -8.33 7.76 8.44
CA TYR A 153 -8.00 7.46 7.05
C TYR A 153 -8.66 6.16 6.62
N ASP A 154 -8.90 6.05 5.32
CA ASP A 154 -9.41 4.83 4.70
C ASP A 154 -8.47 3.65 4.93
N LEU A 155 -9.03 2.46 5.10
CA LEU A 155 -8.27 1.24 5.32
C LEU A 155 -8.22 0.37 4.07
N TRP A 156 -7.02 -0.11 3.76
CA TRP A 156 -6.79 -1.28 2.94
C TRP A 156 -6.55 -2.47 3.88
N TYR A 157 -7.59 -3.27 4.06
CA TYR A 157 -7.63 -4.32 5.07
C TYR A 157 -7.32 -5.69 4.50
N ALA A 158 -6.31 -6.35 5.06
CA ALA A 158 -5.92 -7.71 4.69
C ALA A 158 -6.54 -8.74 5.63
N GLN A 159 -7.33 -9.63 5.07
CA GLN A 159 -7.85 -10.83 5.73
C GLN A 159 -8.18 -11.87 4.68
N TYR A 160 -7.43 -12.97 4.65
CA TYR A 160 -7.57 -14.04 3.66
C TYR A 160 -8.69 -15.00 4.09
N ALA A 161 -9.91 -14.60 3.82
CA ALA A 161 -11.14 -15.27 4.22
C ALA A 161 -12.28 -14.98 3.24
N SER A 162 -13.42 -15.68 3.39
CA SER A 162 -14.62 -15.41 2.60
C SER A 162 -15.36 -14.13 3.02
N THR A 163 -15.10 -13.64 4.23
CA THR A 163 -15.68 -12.42 4.79
C THR A 163 -14.61 -11.65 5.56
N ALA A 164 -14.72 -10.33 5.58
CA ALA A 164 -13.85 -9.49 6.38
C ALA A 164 -14.50 -9.15 7.73
N SER A 165 -13.74 -9.28 8.82
CA SER A 165 -14.20 -8.99 10.18
C SER A 165 -14.30 -7.49 10.49
N VAL A 166 -13.65 -6.63 9.68
CA VAL A 166 -13.70 -5.17 9.81
C VAL A 166 -14.64 -4.62 8.73
N ALA A 167 -15.70 -3.94 9.16
CA ALA A 167 -16.67 -3.33 8.24
C ALA A 167 -16.15 -2.03 7.61
N ASP A 168 -15.42 -1.23 8.39
CA ASP A 168 -14.85 0.07 8.00
C ASP A 168 -13.55 -0.14 7.20
N LYS A 169 -13.69 -0.46 5.92
CA LYS A 169 -12.60 -0.63 4.96
C LYS A 169 -13.04 -0.22 3.56
N GLU A 170 -12.16 0.41 2.81
CA GLU A 170 -12.37 0.77 1.40
C GLU A 170 -11.81 -0.29 0.45
N ILE A 171 -10.68 -0.88 0.79
CA ILE A 171 -10.09 -2.00 0.03
C ILE A 171 -9.98 -3.22 0.93
N TRP A 172 -10.36 -4.37 0.40
CA TRP A 172 -10.17 -5.66 1.06
C TRP A 172 -9.24 -6.56 0.25
N GLN A 173 -8.07 -6.87 0.84
CA GLN A 173 -7.17 -7.89 0.32
C GLN A 173 -7.60 -9.26 0.87
N TYR A 174 -8.35 -10.00 0.08
CA TYR A 174 -8.95 -11.28 0.49
C TYR A 174 -8.08 -12.50 0.16
N SER A 175 -6.99 -12.33 -0.58
CA SER A 175 -6.08 -13.40 -0.96
C SER A 175 -4.68 -12.85 -1.26
N SER A 176 -3.65 -13.62 -0.91
CA SER A 176 -2.25 -13.42 -1.32
C SER A 176 -1.83 -14.33 -2.49
N LYS A 177 -2.74 -15.16 -3.01
CA LYS A 177 -2.49 -16.19 -4.05
C LYS A 177 -3.34 -15.95 -5.29
N GLY A 178 -3.59 -14.69 -5.65
CA GLY A 178 -4.33 -14.34 -6.86
C GLY A 178 -3.58 -14.78 -8.13
N SER A 179 -4.31 -15.32 -9.12
CA SER A 179 -3.83 -15.56 -10.47
C SER A 179 -4.80 -14.95 -11.45
N VAL A 180 -4.32 -14.14 -12.39
CA VAL A 180 -5.15 -13.42 -13.37
C VAL A 180 -4.95 -13.91 -14.81
N ASP A 181 -4.03 -14.84 -15.02
CA ASP A 181 -3.66 -15.35 -16.35
C ASP A 181 -3.95 -16.84 -16.57
N ARG A 182 -4.54 -17.53 -15.57
CA ARG A 182 -4.99 -18.91 -15.77
C ARG A 182 -6.26 -18.90 -16.59
N LYS A 183 -6.17 -19.46 -17.81
CA LYS A 183 -7.35 -19.95 -18.52
C LYS A 183 -8.00 -21.00 -17.62
N SER A 184 -9.22 -20.74 -17.19
CA SER A 184 -10.12 -21.77 -16.63
C SER A 184 -10.46 -22.79 -17.72
#